data_fc048d38fa90833848bd569cd1a6a827
#
_entry.id   fc048d38fa90833848bd569cd1a6a827
#
_cell.length_a   1.000
_cell.length_b   1.000
_cell.length_c   1.000
_cell.angle_alpha   90.00
_cell.angle_beta   90.00
_cell.angle_gamma   90.00
#
_symmetry.space_group_name_H-M   'P 1'
#
loop_
_entity.id
_entity.type
_entity.pdbx_description
1 polymer ?
#
loop_
_entity_poly.entity_id
_entity_poly.type
_entity_poly.pdbx_seq_one_letter_code
_entity_poly.pdbx_strand_id
1 'polypeptide(L)'
;LFEAYIAALAKRAVRGTEWTVRAQAGRLYCLIEDVKEGKPRFQTRPDLLIERNHQIVMMIDTKWKRIGRHPEDARHGISQADVYQMMAYARIYQCPQVMLLYPHHAGLGTQPLNAGYRILAGKEQLQVASVNLVLDEDKIVEQLINLLGINTQ
;
A
#
# COMPACT_ATOMS: atom_id res chain seq x y z
N LEU A 1 12.75 8.46 -3.31
CA LEU A 1 13.16 8.70 -1.91
C LEU A 1 12.11 8.28 -0.91
N PHE A 2 10.85 8.72 -1.08
CA PHE A 2 9.77 8.36 -0.16
C PHE A 2 9.56 6.85 -0.09
N GLU A 3 9.50 6.22 -1.24
CA GLU A 3 9.33 4.76 -1.36
C GLU A 3 10.45 4.02 -0.63
N ALA A 4 11.71 4.37 -0.90
CA ALA A 4 12.85 3.71 -0.27
C ALA A 4 12.89 3.94 1.25
N TYR A 5 12.52 5.15 1.68
CA TYR A 5 12.47 5.48 3.09
C TYR A 5 11.40 4.65 3.82
N ILE A 6 10.20 4.60 3.26
CA ILE A 6 9.12 3.78 3.83
C ILE A 6 9.50 2.30 3.81
N ALA A 7 10.15 1.81 2.76
CA ALA A 7 10.60 0.42 2.70
C ALA A 7 11.56 0.09 3.85
N ALA A 8 12.53 0.97 4.11
CA ALA A 8 13.48 0.77 5.20
C ALA A 8 12.79 0.75 6.57
N LEU A 9 11.86 1.67 6.81
CA LEU A 9 11.14 1.75 8.07
C LEU A 9 10.14 0.60 8.24
N ALA A 10 9.51 0.16 7.15
CA ALA A 10 8.61 -1.01 7.19
C ALA A 10 9.39 -2.29 7.54
N LYS A 11 10.61 -2.43 7.02
CA LYS A 11 11.48 -3.55 7.39
C LYS A 11 11.84 -3.52 8.87
N ARG A 12 12.06 -2.33 9.44
CA ARG A 12 12.24 -2.20 10.90
C ARG A 12 10.98 -2.58 11.67
N ALA A 13 9.82 -2.18 11.16
CA ALA A 13 8.54 -2.42 11.81
C ALA A 13 8.23 -3.92 11.98
N VAL A 14 8.64 -4.74 11.02
CA VAL A 14 8.38 -6.20 11.06
C VAL A 14 9.50 -7.00 11.72
N ARG A 15 10.60 -6.36 12.10
CA ARG A 15 11.76 -7.04 12.68
C ARG A 15 11.36 -7.82 13.96
N GLY A 16 11.79 -9.07 14.03
CA GLY A 16 11.45 -9.94 15.16
C GLY A 16 10.04 -10.52 15.13
N THR A 17 9.31 -10.33 14.03
CA THR A 17 7.95 -10.87 13.84
C THR A 17 7.94 -11.95 12.76
N GLU A 18 6.79 -12.58 12.56
CA GLU A 18 6.57 -13.56 11.48
C GLU A 18 6.37 -12.87 10.11
N TRP A 19 6.35 -11.55 10.10
CA TRP A 19 6.10 -10.76 8.91
C TRP A 19 7.41 -10.42 8.22
N THR A 20 7.38 -10.38 6.89
CA THR A 20 8.51 -9.92 6.09
C THR A 20 8.05 -8.86 5.10
N VAL A 21 8.96 -7.96 4.76
CA VAL A 21 8.74 -6.89 3.80
C VAL A 21 9.71 -7.06 2.65
N ARG A 22 9.18 -7.11 1.42
CA ARG A 22 10.02 -7.10 0.21
C ARG A 22 9.70 -5.86 -0.61
N ALA A 23 10.74 -5.12 -0.98
CA ALA A 23 10.61 -3.92 -1.80
C ALA A 23 10.75 -4.29 -3.27
N GLN A 24 9.86 -3.76 -4.10
CA GLN A 24 9.88 -3.91 -5.56
C GLN A 24 10.04 -5.35 -6.04
N ALA A 25 9.45 -6.29 -5.33
CA ALA A 25 9.64 -7.73 -5.57
C ALA A 25 8.60 -8.35 -6.49
N GLY A 26 7.56 -7.61 -6.86
CA GLY A 26 6.50 -8.12 -7.73
C GLY A 26 7.00 -8.40 -9.15
N ARG A 27 6.57 -9.51 -9.72
CA ARG A 27 6.99 -9.95 -11.06
C ARG A 27 5.83 -10.39 -11.94
N LEU A 28 4.61 -10.36 -11.43
CA LEU A 28 3.44 -10.78 -12.18
C LEU A 28 3.02 -9.73 -13.21
N TYR A 29 2.35 -10.19 -14.25
CA TYR A 29 1.89 -9.34 -15.33
C TYR A 29 0.38 -9.20 -15.28
N CYS A 30 -0.12 -8.05 -15.75
CA CYS A 30 -1.56 -7.78 -15.81
C CYS A 30 -2.25 -8.55 -16.92
N LEU A 31 -1.58 -8.71 -18.07
CA LEU A 31 -2.19 -9.24 -19.28
C LEU A 31 -1.28 -10.27 -19.94
N ILE A 32 -1.90 -11.18 -20.67
CA ILE A 32 -1.21 -12.03 -21.62
C ILE A 32 -1.88 -11.84 -22.99
N GLU A 33 -1.08 -11.80 -24.05
CA GLU A 33 -1.61 -11.68 -25.40
C GLU A 33 -2.53 -12.87 -25.73
N ASP A 34 -3.72 -12.59 -26.22
CA ASP A 34 -4.72 -13.61 -26.55
C ASP A 34 -4.46 -14.17 -27.97
N VAL A 35 -3.29 -14.76 -28.13
CA VAL A 35 -2.85 -15.43 -29.36
C VAL A 35 -2.08 -16.68 -28.98
N LYS A 36 -1.89 -17.59 -29.95
CA LYS A 36 -1.06 -18.78 -29.72
C LYS A 36 0.36 -18.34 -29.35
N GLU A 37 0.90 -18.87 -28.27
CA GLU A 37 2.21 -18.49 -27.73
C GLU A 37 2.27 -16.99 -27.36
N GLY A 38 1.17 -16.45 -26.84
CA GLY A 38 1.08 -15.05 -26.43
C GLY A 38 2.05 -14.72 -25.31
N LYS A 39 2.58 -13.50 -25.33
CA LYS A 39 3.53 -13.01 -24.35
C LYS A 39 2.84 -12.23 -23.24
N PRO A 40 3.35 -12.33 -21.98
CA PRO A 40 2.85 -11.47 -20.91
C PRO A 40 3.20 -10.01 -21.19
N ARG A 41 2.28 -9.12 -20.77
CA ARG A 41 2.43 -7.68 -20.94
C ARG A 41 2.01 -6.96 -19.68
N PHE A 42 2.53 -5.74 -19.50
CA PHE A 42 2.24 -4.85 -18.39
C PHE A 42 2.62 -5.49 -17.06
N GLN A 43 3.92 -5.60 -16.81
CA GLN A 43 4.44 -6.11 -15.56
C GLN A 43 4.07 -5.19 -14.40
N THR A 44 3.60 -5.76 -13.31
CA THR A 44 3.32 -5.01 -12.09
C THR A 44 4.61 -4.70 -11.35
N ARG A 45 4.61 -3.60 -10.61
CA ARG A 45 5.73 -3.22 -9.73
C ARG A 45 5.19 -2.58 -8.45
N PRO A 46 4.59 -3.37 -7.57
CA PRO A 46 4.19 -2.84 -6.27
C PRO A 46 5.42 -2.43 -5.47
N ASP A 47 5.30 -1.32 -4.74
CA ASP A 47 6.42 -0.80 -3.98
C ASP A 47 6.82 -1.75 -2.85
N LEU A 48 5.84 -2.22 -2.09
CA LEU A 48 6.08 -3.12 -0.97
C LEU A 48 5.12 -4.31 -1.01
N LEU A 49 5.68 -5.50 -0.79
CA LEU A 49 4.92 -6.72 -0.52
C LEU A 49 5.15 -7.10 0.93
N ILE A 50 4.06 -7.26 1.67
CA ILE A 50 4.09 -7.72 3.05
C ILE A 50 3.67 -9.18 3.05
N GLU A 51 4.53 -10.04 3.55
CA GLU A 51 4.30 -11.48 3.59
C GLU A 51 4.27 -11.99 5.02
N ARG A 52 3.47 -13.01 5.23
CA ARG A 52 3.43 -13.80 6.45
C ARG A 52 3.31 -15.26 6.05
N ASN A 53 4.23 -16.10 6.57
CA ASN A 53 4.26 -17.54 6.24
C ASN A 53 4.28 -17.78 4.71
N HIS A 54 5.11 -17.02 3.99
CA HIS A 54 5.29 -17.10 2.54
C HIS A 54 4.05 -16.72 1.71
N GLN A 55 3.04 -16.12 2.34
CA GLN A 55 1.86 -15.63 1.63
C GLN A 55 1.83 -14.10 1.68
N ILE A 56 1.49 -13.48 0.55
CA ILE A 56 1.32 -12.03 0.49
C ILE A 56 0.01 -11.69 1.21
N VAL A 57 0.11 -10.92 2.28
CA VAL A 57 -1.06 -10.51 3.08
C VAL A 57 -1.45 -9.06 2.83
N MET A 58 -0.50 -8.24 2.37
CA MET A 58 -0.75 -6.84 2.07
C MET A 58 0.22 -6.36 0.99
N MET A 59 -0.24 -5.47 0.13
CA MET A 59 0.58 -4.74 -0.81
C MET A 59 0.41 -3.25 -0.57
N ILE A 60 1.51 -2.52 -0.58
CA ILE A 60 1.51 -1.08 -0.37
C ILE A 60 2.12 -0.40 -1.57
N ASP A 61 1.44 0.64 -2.07
CA ASP A 61 1.99 1.53 -3.06
C ASP A 61 2.11 2.92 -2.44
N THR A 62 3.34 3.45 -2.45
CA THR A 62 3.63 4.75 -1.88
C THR A 62 3.47 5.81 -2.96
N LYS A 63 2.79 6.91 -2.62
CA LYS A 63 2.54 8.00 -3.55
C LYS A 63 3.05 9.30 -2.97
N TRP A 64 4.10 9.85 -3.57
CA TRP A 64 4.60 11.17 -3.18
C TRP A 64 3.72 12.25 -3.80
N LYS A 65 2.48 12.31 -3.31
CA LYS A 65 1.47 13.28 -3.77
C LYS A 65 0.84 13.92 -2.55
N ARG A 66 0.54 15.20 -2.66
CA ARG A 66 -0.23 15.91 -1.65
C ARG A 66 -1.70 15.70 -1.96
N ILE A 67 -2.36 14.80 -1.22
CA ILE A 67 -3.81 14.63 -1.36
C ILE A 67 -4.53 15.70 -0.56
N GLY A 68 -5.63 16.21 -1.12
CA GLY A 68 -6.44 17.23 -0.46
C GLY A 68 -7.51 16.62 0.43
N ARG A 69 -7.78 17.27 1.55
CA ARG A 69 -8.98 17.01 2.33
C ARG A 69 -9.94 18.17 2.14
N HIS A 70 -10.78 18.05 1.12
CA HIS A 70 -11.93 18.93 1.01
C HIS A 70 -13.06 18.29 1.78
N PRO A 71 -13.76 19.01 2.69
CA PRO A 71 -14.85 18.40 3.47
C PRO A 71 -15.93 17.75 2.60
N GLU A 72 -16.09 18.24 1.38
CA GLU A 72 -17.07 17.71 0.43
C GLU A 72 -16.51 16.64 -0.50
N ASP A 73 -15.20 16.39 -0.47
CA ASP A 73 -14.58 15.39 -1.33
C ASP A 73 -14.50 14.04 -0.61
N ALA A 74 -15.47 13.19 -0.91
CA ALA A 74 -15.52 11.82 -0.38
C ALA A 74 -14.34 10.96 -0.85
N ARG A 75 -13.58 11.41 -1.86
CA ARG A 75 -12.43 10.68 -2.39
C ARG A 75 -11.11 11.14 -1.79
N HIS A 76 -11.11 12.12 -0.91
CA HIS A 76 -9.90 12.68 -0.27
C HIS A 76 -8.83 13.14 -1.29
N GLY A 77 -9.23 13.51 -2.50
CA GLY A 77 -8.29 13.92 -3.56
C GLY A 77 -7.51 12.77 -4.19
N ILE A 78 -7.94 11.53 -3.97
CA ILE A 78 -7.25 10.35 -4.51
C ILE A 78 -7.57 10.19 -5.99
N SER A 79 -6.55 9.89 -6.79
CA SER A 79 -6.69 9.70 -8.23
C SER A 79 -7.38 8.37 -8.53
N GLN A 80 -8.31 8.39 -9.47
CA GLN A 80 -8.98 7.19 -9.94
C GLN A 80 -8.00 6.18 -10.52
N ALA A 81 -6.96 6.64 -11.20
CA ALA A 81 -5.92 5.78 -11.75
C ALA A 81 -5.18 5.01 -10.66
N ASP A 82 -4.88 5.67 -9.53
CA ASP A 82 -4.23 5.00 -8.39
C ASP A 82 -5.13 3.92 -7.80
N VAL A 83 -6.44 4.18 -7.69
CA VAL A 83 -7.40 3.17 -7.22
C VAL A 83 -7.45 1.98 -8.18
N TYR A 84 -7.53 2.23 -9.47
CA TYR A 84 -7.56 1.15 -10.47
C TYR A 84 -6.30 0.30 -10.45
N GLN A 85 -5.15 0.92 -10.24
CA GLN A 85 -3.88 0.22 -10.10
C GLN A 85 -3.94 -0.77 -8.92
N MET A 86 -4.43 -0.32 -7.78
CA MET A 86 -4.52 -1.15 -6.58
C MET A 86 -5.54 -2.26 -6.73
N MET A 87 -6.65 -2.00 -7.43
CA MET A 87 -7.63 -3.05 -7.74
C MET A 87 -7.02 -4.14 -8.62
N ALA A 88 -6.24 -3.74 -9.63
CA ALA A 88 -5.54 -4.69 -10.48
C ALA A 88 -4.54 -5.52 -9.67
N TYR A 89 -3.75 -4.89 -8.81
CA TYR A 89 -2.81 -5.59 -7.95
C TYR A 89 -3.50 -6.58 -7.02
N ALA A 90 -4.59 -6.16 -6.38
CA ALA A 90 -5.35 -7.04 -5.49
C ALA A 90 -5.80 -8.31 -6.21
N ARG A 91 -6.27 -8.17 -7.44
CA ARG A 91 -6.76 -9.29 -8.25
C ARG A 91 -5.63 -10.20 -8.73
N ILE A 92 -4.56 -9.62 -9.27
CA ILE A 92 -3.47 -10.38 -9.89
C ILE A 92 -2.71 -11.19 -8.85
N TYR A 93 -2.45 -10.60 -7.69
CA TYR A 93 -1.74 -11.28 -6.61
C TYR A 93 -2.66 -12.03 -5.65
N GLN A 94 -3.96 -11.97 -5.86
CA GLN A 94 -4.95 -12.54 -4.93
C GLN A 94 -4.68 -12.06 -3.50
N CYS A 95 -4.38 -10.77 -3.38
CA CYS A 95 -3.98 -10.15 -2.14
C CYS A 95 -5.21 -9.59 -1.41
N PRO A 96 -5.45 -10.00 -0.15
CA PRO A 96 -6.68 -9.60 0.55
C PRO A 96 -6.73 -8.12 0.92
N GLN A 97 -5.59 -7.46 1.02
CA GLN A 97 -5.52 -6.08 1.45
C GLN A 97 -4.46 -5.31 0.67
N VAL A 98 -4.85 -4.18 0.12
CA VAL A 98 -3.94 -3.28 -0.58
C VAL A 98 -4.05 -1.89 0.03
N MET A 99 -2.97 -1.12 0.00
CA MET A 99 -2.89 0.19 0.64
C MET A 99 -2.24 1.20 -0.30
N LEU A 100 -2.86 2.37 -0.39
CA LEU A 100 -2.23 3.59 -0.92
C LEU A 100 -1.72 4.40 0.26
N LEU A 101 -0.43 4.68 0.29
CA LEU A 101 0.21 5.38 1.40
C LEU A 101 0.77 6.72 0.92
N TYR A 102 0.33 7.79 1.57
CA TYR A 102 0.69 9.17 1.24
C TYR A 102 1.41 9.82 2.41
N PRO A 103 2.26 10.84 2.16
CA PRO A 103 2.76 11.65 3.27
C PRO A 103 1.62 12.46 3.88
N HIS A 104 1.58 12.48 5.21
CA HIS A 104 0.62 13.30 5.94
C HIS A 104 1.03 14.76 5.92
N HIS A 105 0.04 15.65 5.89
CA HIS A 105 0.24 17.10 6.06
C HIS A 105 -0.92 17.70 6.86
N ALA A 106 -0.71 18.90 7.38
CA ALA A 106 -1.67 19.55 8.28
C ALA A 106 -3.06 19.74 7.65
N GLY A 107 -3.14 19.88 6.32
CA GLY A 107 -4.42 20.00 5.62
C GLY A 107 -5.31 18.76 5.71
N LEU A 108 -4.74 17.61 6.06
CA LEU A 108 -5.50 16.37 6.28
C LEU A 108 -6.06 16.24 7.70
N GLY A 109 -5.72 17.16 8.60
CA GLY A 109 -6.12 17.16 9.99
C GLY A 109 -4.96 16.87 10.92
N THR A 110 -5.23 16.81 12.23
CA THR A 110 -4.19 16.60 13.24
C THR A 110 -3.74 15.15 13.32
N GLN A 111 -4.60 14.21 12.92
CA GLN A 111 -4.31 12.79 12.93
C GLN A 111 -4.04 12.29 11.52
N PRO A 112 -3.14 11.31 11.33
CA PRO A 112 -2.96 10.68 10.04
C PRO A 112 -4.25 10.09 9.48
N LEU A 113 -4.43 10.19 8.18
CA LEU A 113 -5.58 9.60 7.48
C LEU A 113 -5.47 8.08 7.53
N ASN A 114 -6.58 7.42 7.79
CA ASN A 114 -6.69 5.97 7.69
C ASN A 114 -8.14 5.62 7.33
N ALA A 115 -8.38 5.45 6.04
CA ALA A 115 -9.72 5.16 5.53
C ALA A 115 -9.73 3.81 4.83
N GLY A 116 -10.73 2.99 5.16
CA GLY A 116 -10.88 1.65 4.58
C GLY A 116 -12.04 1.61 3.61
N TYR A 117 -11.83 0.91 2.49
CA TYR A 117 -12.82 0.69 1.46
C TYR A 117 -12.85 -0.80 1.10
N ARG A 118 -14.04 -1.30 0.80
CA ARG A 118 -14.19 -2.66 0.29
C ARG A 118 -14.28 -2.58 -1.23
N ILE A 119 -13.50 -3.41 -1.93
CA ILE A 119 -13.59 -3.50 -3.38
C ILE A 119 -14.88 -4.23 -3.74
N LEU A 120 -15.74 -3.57 -4.51
CA LEU A 120 -17.00 -4.17 -4.92
C LEU A 120 -16.76 -5.38 -5.83
N ALA A 121 -17.65 -6.36 -5.75
CA ALA A 121 -17.56 -7.64 -6.47
C ALA A 121 -16.33 -8.47 -6.09
N GLY A 122 -15.70 -8.18 -4.95
CA GLY A 122 -14.58 -8.92 -4.40
C GLY A 122 -14.61 -8.94 -2.88
N LYS A 123 -13.60 -9.56 -2.28
CA LYS A 123 -13.44 -9.60 -0.83
C LYS A 123 -12.28 -8.73 -0.34
N GLU A 124 -11.53 -8.19 -1.29
CA GLU A 124 -10.34 -7.43 -1.00
C GLU A 124 -10.70 -6.05 -0.42
N GLN A 125 -9.81 -5.53 0.40
CA GLN A 125 -9.95 -4.21 0.98
C GLN A 125 -8.86 -3.29 0.46
N LEU A 126 -9.24 -2.06 0.16
CA LEU A 126 -8.32 -0.98 -0.15
C LEU A 126 -8.27 -0.03 1.03
N GLN A 127 -7.09 0.22 1.55
CA GLN A 127 -6.84 1.19 2.61
C GLN A 127 -6.14 2.39 2.02
N VAL A 128 -6.58 3.58 2.42
CA VAL A 128 -5.93 4.83 2.07
C VAL A 128 -5.43 5.44 3.37
N ALA A 129 -4.12 5.64 3.46
CA ALA A 129 -3.51 6.09 4.69
C ALA A 129 -2.48 7.18 4.43
N SER A 130 -2.20 7.98 5.44
CA SER A 130 -1.10 8.93 5.44
C SER A 130 -0.17 8.62 6.61
N VAL A 131 1.11 8.95 6.43
CA VAL A 131 2.12 8.78 7.46
C VAL A 131 2.81 10.12 7.72
N ASN A 132 2.91 10.50 8.99
CA ASN A 132 3.51 11.75 9.39
C ASN A 132 5.03 11.58 9.45
N LEU A 133 5.74 12.17 8.47
CA LEU A 133 7.18 12.06 8.33
C LEU A 133 7.95 13.09 9.15
N VAL A 134 7.27 14.04 9.78
CA VAL A 134 7.91 15.08 10.60
C VAL A 134 8.37 14.54 11.95
N LEU A 135 7.78 13.43 12.38
CA LEU A 135 8.13 12.77 13.63
C LEU A 135 9.48 12.05 13.53
N ASP A 136 10.05 11.69 14.68
CA ASP A 136 11.27 10.88 14.67
C ASP A 136 11.00 9.48 14.11
N GLU A 137 12.07 8.79 13.71
CA GLU A 137 11.93 7.49 13.03
C GLU A 137 11.22 6.45 13.88
N ASP A 138 11.43 6.43 15.19
CA ASP A 138 10.76 5.45 16.05
C ASP A 138 9.25 5.63 16.05
N LYS A 139 8.78 6.87 16.03
CA LYS A 139 7.36 7.18 15.95
C LYS A 139 6.77 6.88 14.58
N ILE A 140 7.55 7.05 13.51
CA ILE A 140 7.14 6.66 12.17
C ILE A 140 7.00 5.14 12.09
N VAL A 141 7.94 4.40 12.67
CA VAL A 141 7.86 2.94 12.76
C VAL A 141 6.61 2.51 13.53
N GLU A 142 6.27 3.18 14.64
CA GLU A 142 5.03 2.92 15.37
C GLU A 142 3.78 3.12 14.49
N GLN A 143 3.75 4.18 13.70
CA GLN A 143 2.66 4.41 12.75
C GLN A 143 2.54 3.25 11.75
N LEU A 144 3.67 2.78 11.22
CA LEU A 144 3.68 1.66 10.27
C LEU A 144 3.24 0.36 10.92
N ILE A 145 3.67 0.10 12.15
CA ILE A 145 3.20 -1.08 12.92
C ILE A 145 1.68 -1.07 13.02
N ASN A 146 1.11 0.08 13.36
CA ASN A 146 -0.34 0.22 13.47
C ASN A 146 -1.04 0.04 12.11
N LEU A 147 -0.51 0.64 11.06
CA LEU A 147 -1.08 0.53 9.72
C LEU A 147 -1.01 -0.90 9.18
N LEU A 148 0.07 -1.61 9.46
CA LEU A 148 0.25 -2.99 9.01
C LEU A 148 -0.55 -3.98 9.86
N GLY A 149 -1.05 -3.56 11.02
CA GLY A 149 -1.79 -4.43 11.92
C GLY A 149 -0.90 -5.48 12.61
N ILE A 150 0.37 -5.16 12.78
CA ILE A 150 1.32 -6.09 13.41
C ILE A 150 1.09 -6.10 14.92
N ASN A 151 0.82 -7.28 15.46
CA ASN A 151 0.77 -7.48 16.90
C ASN A 151 2.18 -7.66 17.43
N THR A 152 2.63 -6.70 18.23
CA THR A 152 3.95 -6.72 18.87
C THR A 152 3.85 -7.33 20.28
N GLN A 153 3.25 -8.49 20.39
CA GLN A 153 3.31 -9.21 21.67
C GLN A 153 4.52 -10.09 21.74
#